data_95c4c03d93b227a0776bb46e41e5ee30
#
_entry.id   95c4c03d93b227a0776bb46e41e5ee30
#
_cell.length_a   1.000
_cell.length_b   1.000
_cell.length_c   1.000
_cell.angle_alpha   90.00
_cell.angle_beta   90.00
_cell.angle_gamma   90.00
#
_symmetry.space_group_name_H-M   'P 1'
#
loop_
_entity.id
_entity.type
_entity.pdbx_description
1 polymer ?
#
loop_
_entity_poly.entity_id
_entity_poly.type
_entity_poly.pdbx_seq_one_letter_code
_entity_poly.pdbx_strand_id
1 'polypeptide(L)'
;MAKTRKQTKPIYIPEQKITLAVDCIIFGFNDNRLELLLIHRGFEPNLGQWSLMGGFVKNDENLDDAANRVLKNLSGLESVYMEQVKAFGDVNRDPNERVVSTAYSALILKKEYNDELIKKHNAEWFPVDNLP
;
A
#
# COMPACT_ATOMS: atom_id res chain seq x y z
N MET A 1 26.97 26.25 19.82
CA MET A 1 25.58 26.27 20.06
C MET A 1 24.81 26.16 18.78
N ALA A 2 23.78 25.47 18.90
CA ALA A 2 22.93 25.37 17.76
C ALA A 2 22.44 26.77 17.45
N LYS A 3 22.82 27.24 16.31
CA LYS A 3 22.32 28.48 15.88
C LYS A 3 20.83 28.36 15.65
N THR A 4 20.09 29.20 16.30
CA THR A 4 18.68 29.26 16.04
C THR A 4 18.50 29.62 14.58
N ARG A 5 17.94 28.70 13.86
CA ARG A 5 17.70 28.97 12.45
C ARG A 5 16.64 30.04 12.36
N LYS A 6 16.97 31.11 11.70
CA LYS A 6 15.97 32.10 11.43
C LYS A 6 14.83 31.51 10.61
N GLN A 7 13.64 31.95 10.92
CA GLN A 7 12.51 31.61 10.11
C GLN A 7 12.63 32.34 8.78
N THR A 8 13.34 31.73 7.87
CA THR A 8 13.43 32.28 6.54
C THR A 8 12.35 31.67 5.70
N LYS A 9 11.93 32.40 4.70
CA LYS A 9 11.00 31.84 3.74
C LYS A 9 11.68 30.69 3.04
N PRO A 10 10.96 29.59 2.78
CA PRO A 10 11.55 28.50 2.00
C PRO A 10 11.97 29.02 0.62
N ILE A 11 12.96 28.35 0.04
CA ILE A 11 13.45 28.71 -1.29
C ILE A 11 12.33 28.54 -2.32
N TYR A 12 11.44 27.61 -2.08
CA TYR A 12 10.28 27.39 -2.92
C TYR A 12 9.04 27.27 -2.07
N ILE A 13 7.91 27.63 -2.62
CA ILE A 13 6.61 27.51 -1.97
C ILE A 13 5.73 26.66 -2.86
N PRO A 14 5.29 25.49 -2.39
CA PRO A 14 4.40 24.65 -3.18
C PRO A 14 3.06 25.37 -3.37
N GLU A 15 2.53 25.33 -4.57
CA GLU A 15 1.25 25.93 -4.86
C GLU A 15 0.12 25.16 -4.17
N GLN A 16 0.28 23.85 -4.07
CA GLN A 16 -0.70 23.03 -3.37
C GLN A 16 -0.04 21.74 -2.88
N LYS A 17 -0.71 21.12 -1.93
CA LYS A 17 -0.27 19.84 -1.39
C LYS A 17 -0.99 18.71 -2.09
N ILE A 18 -0.29 17.62 -2.27
CA ILE A 18 -0.82 16.42 -2.91
C ILE A 18 -0.80 15.29 -1.90
N THR A 19 -1.88 14.53 -1.85
CA THR A 19 -1.95 13.37 -0.98
C THR A 19 -1.15 12.23 -1.56
N LEU A 20 -0.31 11.61 -0.74
CA LEU A 20 0.46 10.44 -1.13
C LEU A 20 -0.18 9.19 -0.57
N ALA A 21 -0.17 8.14 -1.38
CA ALA A 21 -0.66 6.83 -0.99
C ALA A 21 0.35 5.76 -1.36
N VAL A 22 0.19 4.58 -0.80
CA VAL A 22 0.92 3.38 -1.18
C VAL A 22 -0.06 2.27 -1.46
N ASP A 23 0.30 1.37 -2.37
CA ASP A 23 -0.45 0.16 -2.65
C ASP A 23 0.49 -1.02 -2.59
N CYS A 24 0.09 -2.09 -1.91
CA CYS A 24 0.89 -3.29 -1.75
C CYS A 24 0.38 -4.39 -2.66
N ILE A 25 1.23 -4.85 -3.57
CA ILE A 25 0.92 -5.92 -4.51
C ILE A 25 1.69 -7.15 -4.05
N ILE A 26 1.01 -8.07 -3.40
CA ILE A 26 1.65 -9.24 -2.81
C ILE A 26 1.29 -10.48 -3.59
N PHE A 27 2.29 -11.03 -4.27
CA PHE A 27 2.15 -12.29 -4.98
C PHE A 27 2.57 -13.42 -4.05
N GLY A 28 1.78 -14.48 -4.06
CA GLY A 28 2.07 -15.68 -3.30
C GLY A 28 2.27 -16.86 -4.23
N PHE A 29 3.29 -17.65 -3.94
CA PHE A 29 3.59 -18.81 -4.72
C PHE A 29 3.33 -20.07 -3.90
N ASN A 30 2.60 -21.01 -4.49
CA ASN A 30 2.28 -22.28 -3.86
C ASN A 30 2.28 -23.35 -4.94
N ASP A 31 3.20 -24.31 -4.81
CA ASP A 31 3.39 -25.36 -5.80
C ASP A 31 3.65 -24.75 -7.18
N ASN A 32 2.73 -24.87 -8.12
CA ASN A 32 2.91 -24.33 -9.46
C ASN A 32 1.99 -23.16 -9.73
N ARG A 33 1.50 -22.50 -8.66
CA ARG A 33 0.45 -21.53 -8.80
C ARG A 33 0.87 -20.19 -8.25
N LEU A 34 0.67 -19.15 -9.04
CA LEU A 34 0.90 -17.79 -8.62
C LEU A 34 -0.44 -17.14 -8.26
N GLU A 35 -0.51 -16.57 -7.08
CA GLU A 35 -1.73 -15.94 -6.58
C GLU A 35 -1.46 -14.52 -6.12
N LEU A 36 -2.50 -13.72 -6.08
CA LEU A 36 -2.46 -12.33 -5.64
C LEU A 36 -3.31 -12.18 -4.39
N LEU A 37 -2.78 -11.46 -3.41
CA LEU A 37 -3.49 -11.20 -2.17
C LEU A 37 -4.37 -9.97 -2.32
N LEU A 38 -5.66 -10.14 -2.06
CA LEU A 38 -6.62 -9.04 -2.09
C LEU A 38 -7.37 -8.99 -0.78
N ILE A 39 -7.90 -7.82 -0.47
CA ILE A 39 -8.77 -7.65 0.70
C ILE A 39 -10.20 -7.41 0.26
N HIS A 40 -11.12 -7.91 1.06
CA HIS A 40 -12.54 -7.61 0.91
C HIS A 40 -12.81 -6.34 1.69
N ARG A 41 -13.15 -5.28 0.97
CA ARG A 41 -13.25 -3.97 1.61
C ARG A 41 -14.46 -3.89 2.53
N GLY A 42 -14.19 -3.62 3.80
CA GLY A 42 -15.24 -3.35 4.78
C GLY A 42 -15.42 -1.87 5.05
N PHE A 43 -14.95 -1.01 4.14
CA PHE A 43 -14.99 0.45 4.30
C PHE A 43 -15.13 1.14 2.95
N GLU A 44 -15.61 2.37 2.99
CA GLU A 44 -15.73 3.18 1.79
C GLU A 44 -14.39 3.79 1.39
N PRO A 45 -14.12 4.08 0.10
CA PRO A 45 -15.00 3.79 -1.04
C PRO A 45 -14.96 2.31 -1.43
N ASN A 46 -15.91 1.90 -2.26
CA ASN A 46 -16.00 0.54 -2.80
C ASN A 46 -16.22 -0.54 -1.73
N LEU A 47 -17.06 -0.22 -0.76
CA LEU A 47 -17.46 -1.19 0.27
C LEU A 47 -17.93 -2.48 -0.37
N GLY A 48 -17.43 -3.60 0.13
CA GLY A 48 -17.81 -4.92 -0.35
C GLY A 48 -17.07 -5.42 -1.57
N GLN A 49 -16.16 -4.63 -2.13
CA GLN A 49 -15.37 -5.04 -3.28
C GLN A 49 -14.00 -5.55 -2.86
N TRP A 50 -13.39 -6.33 -3.73
CA TRP A 50 -12.01 -6.79 -3.54
C TRP A 50 -11.04 -5.75 -4.08
N SER A 51 -9.94 -5.55 -3.40
CA SER A 51 -8.94 -4.56 -3.83
C SER A 51 -7.55 -4.93 -3.35
N LEU A 52 -6.56 -4.27 -3.94
CA LEU A 52 -5.21 -4.26 -3.39
C LEU A 52 -5.25 -3.56 -2.02
N MET A 53 -4.21 -3.81 -1.24
CA MET A 53 -4.06 -3.18 0.06
C MET A 53 -3.41 -1.82 -0.09
N GLY A 54 -4.16 -0.77 0.14
CA GLY A 54 -3.68 0.59 -0.02
C GLY A 54 -3.99 1.46 1.18
N GLY A 55 -3.27 2.56 1.28
CA GLY A 55 -3.49 3.53 2.36
C GLY A 55 -2.66 4.79 2.15
N PHE A 56 -2.98 5.80 2.92
CA PHE A 56 -2.30 7.08 2.81
C PHE A 56 -1.02 7.13 3.64
N VAL A 57 -0.05 7.86 3.13
CA VAL A 57 1.21 8.10 3.83
C VAL A 57 1.00 9.22 4.85
N LYS A 58 1.48 9.01 6.07
CA LYS A 58 1.38 10.02 7.12
C LYS A 58 2.54 11.01 7.03
N ASN A 59 2.35 12.20 7.58
CA ASN A 59 3.35 13.26 7.51
C ASN A 59 4.69 12.90 8.15
N ASP A 60 4.67 12.02 9.13
CA ASP A 60 5.87 11.64 9.88
C ASP A 60 6.37 10.24 9.52
N GLU A 61 6.04 9.77 8.34
CA GLU A 61 6.26 8.39 7.94
C GLU A 61 7.00 8.32 6.60
N ASN A 62 8.03 7.50 6.52
CA ASN A 62 8.70 7.24 5.24
C ASN A 62 7.81 6.34 4.37
N LEU A 63 8.01 6.37 3.05
CA LEU A 63 7.21 5.57 2.13
C LEU A 63 7.27 4.08 2.45
N ASP A 64 8.46 3.55 2.70
CA ASP A 64 8.61 2.12 3.01
C ASP A 64 7.90 1.76 4.31
N ASP A 65 7.95 2.63 5.30
CA ASP A 65 7.26 2.41 6.56
C ASP A 65 5.74 2.44 6.39
N ALA A 66 5.26 3.32 5.53
CA ALA A 66 3.84 3.38 5.20
C ALA A 66 3.39 2.07 4.56
N ALA A 67 4.16 1.57 3.61
CA ALA A 67 3.82 0.32 2.92
C ALA A 67 3.77 -0.85 3.92
N ASN A 68 4.76 -0.94 4.81
CA ASN A 68 4.78 -1.99 5.83
C ASN A 68 3.59 -1.87 6.79
N ARG A 69 3.26 -0.67 7.21
CA ARG A 69 2.12 -0.44 8.10
C ARG A 69 0.81 -0.83 7.44
N VAL A 70 0.62 -0.41 6.19
CA VAL A 70 -0.60 -0.73 5.43
C VAL A 70 -0.74 -2.24 5.26
N LEU A 71 0.34 -2.90 4.88
CA LEU A 71 0.33 -4.35 4.70
C LEU A 71 -0.05 -5.07 6.00
N LYS A 72 0.58 -4.68 7.09
CA LYS A 72 0.32 -5.29 8.39
C LYS A 72 -1.13 -5.06 8.83
N ASN A 73 -1.62 -3.84 8.71
CA ASN A 73 -2.96 -3.50 9.17
C ASN A 73 -4.05 -4.20 8.36
N LEU A 74 -3.83 -4.38 7.07
CA LEU A 74 -4.86 -4.92 6.19
C LEU A 74 -4.77 -6.43 5.95
N SER A 75 -3.61 -7.04 6.20
CA SER A 75 -3.44 -8.48 5.98
C SER A 75 -2.84 -9.23 7.16
N GLY A 76 -2.27 -8.53 8.11
CA GLY A 76 -1.55 -9.15 9.21
C GLY A 76 -0.11 -9.54 8.85
N LEU A 77 0.31 -9.37 7.62
CA LEU A 77 1.65 -9.79 7.20
C LEU A 77 2.71 -8.81 7.72
N GLU A 78 3.78 -9.37 8.28
CA GLU A 78 4.92 -8.62 8.77
C GLU A 78 6.21 -9.16 8.15
N SER A 79 7.23 -8.31 8.16
CA SER A 79 8.58 -8.71 7.72
C SER A 79 8.60 -9.22 6.28
N VAL A 80 7.79 -8.63 5.43
CA VAL A 80 7.77 -8.93 4.01
C VAL A 80 8.65 -7.92 3.30
N TYR A 81 9.62 -8.41 2.53
CA TYR A 81 10.45 -7.52 1.74
C TYR A 81 9.67 -7.06 0.51
N MET A 82 9.47 -5.75 0.40
CA MET A 82 8.77 -5.14 -0.72
C MET A 82 9.68 -4.17 -1.46
N GLU A 83 9.52 -4.10 -2.76
CA GLU A 83 10.23 -3.15 -3.60
C GLU A 83 9.26 -2.20 -4.28
N GLN A 84 9.68 -0.97 -4.45
CA GLN A 84 8.90 -0.01 -5.21
C GLN A 84 8.85 -0.43 -6.67
N VAL A 85 7.67 -0.36 -7.26
CA VAL A 85 7.47 -0.67 -8.66
C VAL A 85 7.39 0.59 -9.48
N LYS A 86 6.45 1.48 -9.13
CA LYS A 86 6.15 2.65 -9.94
C LYS A 86 5.22 3.58 -9.17
N ALA A 87 5.30 4.87 -9.47
CA ALA A 87 4.33 5.84 -8.98
C ALA A 87 3.24 6.04 -10.04
N PHE A 88 2.00 6.14 -9.56
CA PHE A 88 0.82 6.37 -10.40
C PHE A 88 0.28 7.74 -10.04
N GLY A 89 0.47 8.69 -10.95
CA GLY A 89 0.19 10.09 -10.66
C GLY A 89 -0.73 10.78 -11.65
N ASP A 90 -1.53 10.05 -12.41
CA ASP A 90 -2.45 10.68 -13.36
C ASP A 90 -3.43 11.58 -12.63
N VAL A 91 -3.73 12.72 -13.24
CA VAL A 91 -4.56 13.74 -12.63
C VAL A 91 -5.96 13.22 -12.28
N ASN A 92 -6.52 12.40 -13.14
CA ASN A 92 -7.88 11.90 -12.97
C ASN A 92 -7.95 10.51 -12.35
N ARG A 93 -6.85 10.05 -11.74
CA ARG A 93 -6.78 8.72 -11.17
C ARG A 93 -7.77 8.51 -10.04
N ASP A 94 -7.92 9.52 -9.17
CA ASP A 94 -8.88 9.50 -8.07
C ASP A 94 -9.92 10.60 -8.34
N PRO A 95 -11.21 10.24 -8.37
CA PRO A 95 -12.24 11.24 -8.67
C PRO A 95 -12.48 12.22 -7.52
N ASN A 96 -12.05 11.89 -6.32
CA ASN A 96 -12.37 12.70 -5.13
C ASN A 96 -11.27 13.69 -4.77
N GLU A 97 -10.01 13.35 -5.01
CA GLU A 97 -8.91 14.27 -4.70
C GLU A 97 -7.66 13.90 -5.48
N ARG A 98 -6.68 14.80 -5.42
CA ARG A 98 -5.40 14.58 -6.09
C ARG A 98 -4.54 13.64 -5.27
N VAL A 99 -4.41 12.42 -5.72
CA VAL A 99 -3.63 11.38 -5.03
C VAL A 99 -2.57 10.82 -5.97
N VAL A 100 -1.35 10.73 -5.48
CA VAL A 100 -0.26 10.00 -6.15
C VAL A 100 0.03 8.77 -5.31
N SER A 101 -0.04 7.59 -5.93
CA SER A 101 0.22 6.35 -5.22
C SER A 101 1.50 5.69 -5.70
N THR A 102 2.30 5.21 -4.77
CA THR A 102 3.48 4.41 -5.07
C THR A 102 3.14 2.94 -4.85
N ALA A 103 3.31 2.13 -5.88
CA ALA A 103 3.07 0.70 -5.78
C ALA A 103 4.31 -0.02 -5.27
N TYR A 104 4.10 -0.92 -4.34
CA TYR A 104 5.11 -1.83 -3.81
C TYR A 104 4.73 -3.24 -4.16
N SER A 105 5.70 -4.08 -4.44
CA SER A 105 5.41 -5.49 -4.72
C SER A 105 6.33 -6.42 -3.97
N ALA A 106 5.85 -7.61 -3.73
CA ALA A 106 6.61 -8.70 -3.13
C ALA A 106 6.16 -10.03 -3.71
N LEU A 107 7.06 -10.99 -3.70
CA LEU A 107 6.74 -12.38 -4.01
C LEU A 107 7.11 -13.21 -2.79
N ILE A 108 6.15 -13.90 -2.22
CA ILE A 108 6.36 -14.70 -1.02
C ILE A 108 5.96 -16.15 -1.24
N LEU A 109 6.54 -17.03 -0.43
CA LEU A 109 6.11 -18.41 -0.37
C LEU A 109 4.95 -18.48 0.63
N LYS A 110 3.79 -18.86 0.17
CA LYS A 110 2.57 -18.84 1.02
C LYS A 110 2.72 -19.69 2.27
N LYS A 111 3.42 -20.82 2.17
CA LYS A 111 3.59 -21.73 3.30
C LYS A 111 4.39 -21.12 4.46
N GLU A 112 5.11 -20.04 4.23
CA GLU A 112 5.89 -19.39 5.27
C GLU A 112 5.07 -18.41 6.11
N TYR A 113 3.80 -18.23 5.78
CA TYR A 113 2.94 -17.23 6.43
C TYR A 113 1.66 -17.86 6.97
N ASN A 114 1.11 -17.23 8.00
CA ASN A 114 -0.08 -17.74 8.70
C ASN A 114 -1.35 -17.41 7.91
N ASP A 115 -1.91 -18.43 7.29
CA ASP A 115 -3.12 -18.30 6.48
C ASP A 115 -4.35 -17.89 7.30
N GLU A 116 -4.44 -18.35 8.53
CA GLU A 116 -5.56 -17.99 9.40
C GLU A 116 -5.52 -16.50 9.77
N LEU A 117 -4.34 -15.97 10.00
CA LEU A 117 -4.16 -14.55 10.30
C LEU A 117 -4.61 -13.70 9.11
N ILE A 118 -4.23 -14.11 7.91
CA ILE A 118 -4.63 -13.43 6.68
C ILE A 118 -6.15 -13.42 6.56
N LYS A 119 -6.80 -14.55 6.78
CA LYS A 119 -8.26 -14.67 6.72
C LYS A 119 -8.96 -13.79 7.75
N LYS A 120 -8.40 -13.69 8.95
CA LYS A 120 -8.96 -12.82 10.00
C LYS A 120 -8.99 -11.37 9.58
N HIS A 121 -8.12 -10.97 8.68
CA HIS A 121 -8.06 -9.61 8.16
C HIS A 121 -8.91 -9.42 6.91
N ASN A 122 -9.76 -10.40 6.57
CA ASN A 122 -10.57 -10.38 5.36
C ASN A 122 -9.75 -10.31 4.09
N ALA A 123 -8.56 -10.89 4.14
CA ALA A 123 -7.68 -11.01 2.98
C ALA A 123 -7.76 -12.44 2.44
N GLU A 124 -7.60 -12.57 1.13
CA GLU A 124 -7.71 -13.86 0.48
C GLU A 124 -6.83 -13.91 -0.77
N TRP A 125 -6.30 -15.10 -1.04
CA TRP A 125 -5.48 -15.35 -2.22
C TRP A 125 -6.35 -15.70 -3.41
N PHE A 126 -6.05 -15.08 -4.55
CA PHE A 126 -6.74 -15.37 -5.81
C PHE A 126 -5.73 -15.72 -6.89
N PRO A 127 -5.99 -16.73 -7.73
CA PRO A 127 -5.12 -16.99 -8.87
C PRO A 127 -5.00 -15.76 -9.75
N VAL A 128 -3.81 -15.46 -10.23
CA VAL A 128 -3.60 -14.24 -11.03
C VAL A 128 -4.35 -14.29 -12.35
N ASP A 129 -4.70 -15.46 -12.83
CA ASP A 129 -5.46 -15.64 -14.06
C ASP A 129 -6.96 -15.75 -13.82
N ASN A 130 -7.42 -15.57 -12.61
CA ASN A 130 -8.85 -15.64 -12.28
C ASN A 130 -9.16 -14.74 -11.08
N LEU A 131 -8.96 -13.43 -11.28
CA LEU A 131 -9.23 -12.44 -10.23
C LEU A 131 -10.71 -12.13 -10.15
N PRO A 132 -11.21 -11.76 -8.96
CA PRO A 132 -12.62 -11.42 -8.76
C PRO A 132 -13.06 -10.15 -9.49
#